data_cac0c1f2da170680c6aef09957ec7478
#
_entry.id   cac0c1f2da170680c6aef09957ec7478
#
_cell.length_a   1.000
_cell.length_b   1.000
_cell.length_c   1.000
_cell.angle_alpha   90.00
_cell.angle_beta   90.00
_cell.angle_gamma   90.00
#
_symmetry.space_group_name_H-M   'P 1'
#
loop_
_entity.id
_entity.type
_entity.pdbx_description
1 polymer ?
#
loop_
_entity_poly.entity_id
_entity_poly.type
_entity_poly.pdbx_seq_one_letter_code
_entity_poly.pdbx_strand_id
1 'polypeptide(L)'
;MNRREHIQAWAAALLSGCLGSHCAMAQGLSGRTLRFLVGYPVGGVADFITRASTEGLGSSTGATVVVENRPGAAGNIAMEAVSRGAPDGSLLGMFGNLQVTMNPHVPQLSLKGVDPMRTLVPVIALADMVLMLAVTPQFGVKTLDQFLAKAKEQGPKVRLGLAGIGTPHHLTALL
;
A
#
# COMPACT_ATOMS: atom_id res chain seq x y z
N MET A 1 -54.88 30.62 11.38
CA MET A 1 -53.45 30.59 11.07
C MET A 1 -53.27 30.96 9.62
N ASN A 2 -52.70 32.13 9.33
CA ASN A 2 -52.65 32.71 7.99
C ASN A 2 -51.53 32.10 7.14
N ARG A 3 -51.71 32.02 5.85
CA ARG A 3 -50.74 31.45 4.84
C ARG A 3 -49.33 32.03 4.99
N ARG A 4 -49.22 33.29 5.46
CA ARG A 4 -47.96 33.97 5.74
C ARG A 4 -47.22 33.38 6.97
N GLU A 5 -47.94 32.95 8.00
CA GLU A 5 -47.36 32.35 9.21
C GLU A 5 -46.77 30.96 8.91
N HIS A 6 -47.39 30.18 8.01
CA HIS A 6 -46.85 28.92 7.55
C HIS A 6 -45.55 29.10 6.77
N ILE A 7 -45.48 30.09 5.86
CA ILE A 7 -44.28 30.36 5.07
C ILE A 7 -43.12 30.80 5.96
N GLN A 8 -43.40 31.64 6.97
CA GLN A 8 -42.38 32.07 7.92
C GLN A 8 -41.87 30.92 8.82
N ALA A 9 -42.77 30.03 9.24
CA ALA A 9 -42.42 28.85 10.03
C ALA A 9 -41.53 27.87 9.22
N TRP A 10 -41.82 27.65 7.92
CA TRP A 10 -41.03 26.83 7.06
C TRP A 10 -39.67 27.44 6.73
N ALA A 11 -39.60 28.77 6.54
CA ALA A 11 -38.35 29.48 6.34
C ALA A 11 -37.44 29.43 7.57
N ALA A 12 -38.01 29.56 8.77
CA ALA A 12 -37.26 29.43 10.03
C ALA A 12 -36.72 27.98 10.26
N ALA A 13 -37.52 26.96 9.90
CA ALA A 13 -37.10 25.56 9.98
C ALA A 13 -35.98 25.22 9.03
N LEU A 14 -35.98 25.77 7.81
CA LEU A 14 -34.91 25.59 6.81
C LEU A 14 -33.61 26.29 7.22
N LEU A 15 -33.69 27.46 7.87
CA LEU A 15 -32.49 28.15 8.37
C LEU A 15 -31.89 27.45 9.61
N SER A 16 -32.68 26.82 10.45
CA SER A 16 -32.19 26.06 11.60
C SER A 16 -31.49 24.74 11.20
N GLY A 17 -31.86 24.15 10.07
CA GLY A 17 -31.27 22.94 9.54
C GLY A 17 -29.84 23.12 8.96
N CYS A 18 -29.48 24.32 8.57
CA CYS A 18 -28.14 24.60 7.99
C CYS A 18 -27.06 24.89 9.04
N LEU A 19 -27.41 25.14 10.28
CA LEU A 19 -26.47 25.42 11.37
C LEU A 19 -25.89 24.15 12.02
N GLY A 20 -26.37 22.96 11.61
CA GLY A 20 -25.89 21.66 12.06
C GLY A 20 -24.86 21.01 11.14
N SER A 21 -24.29 21.72 10.17
CA SER A 21 -23.12 21.24 9.45
C SER A 21 -21.99 21.10 10.47
N HIS A 22 -21.84 19.92 11.03
CA HIS A 22 -20.64 19.52 11.72
C HIS A 22 -19.52 19.69 10.69
N CYS A 23 -18.83 20.84 10.72
CA CYS A 23 -17.49 20.88 10.19
C CYS A 23 -16.77 19.73 10.87
N ALA A 24 -16.56 18.62 10.17
CA ALA A 24 -15.59 17.64 10.56
C ALA A 24 -14.27 18.41 10.62
N MET A 25 -13.96 18.95 11.77
CA MET A 25 -12.67 19.51 12.09
C MET A 25 -11.74 18.35 11.78
N ALA A 26 -11.00 18.45 10.69
CA ALA A 26 -9.90 17.57 10.42
C ALA A 26 -9.03 17.63 11.67
N GLN A 27 -9.16 16.61 12.54
CA GLN A 27 -8.36 16.53 13.75
C GLN A 27 -6.92 16.54 13.27
N GLY A 28 -6.21 17.62 13.55
CA GLY A 28 -4.81 17.78 13.14
C GLY A 28 -4.04 16.53 13.56
N LEU A 29 -3.07 16.13 12.77
CA LEU A 29 -2.20 14.99 13.09
C LEU A 29 -1.23 15.30 14.24
N SER A 30 -1.18 16.55 14.67
CA SER A 30 -0.30 16.99 15.76
C SER A 30 -0.53 16.21 17.06
N GLY A 31 0.57 15.71 17.63
CA GLY A 31 0.55 14.90 18.85
C GLY A 31 0.07 13.45 18.66
N ARG A 32 -0.38 13.05 17.47
CA ARG A 32 -0.74 11.66 17.16
C ARG A 32 0.50 10.83 16.80
N THR A 33 0.43 9.54 17.06
CA THR A 33 1.43 8.59 16.55
C THR A 33 0.89 7.91 15.30
N LEU A 34 1.61 8.04 14.20
CA LEU A 34 1.33 7.36 12.93
C LEU A 34 2.30 6.19 12.79
N ARG A 35 1.78 4.98 12.64
CA ARG A 35 2.57 3.77 12.44
C ARG A 35 2.47 3.31 11.01
N PHE A 36 3.62 3.15 10.35
CA PHE A 36 3.71 2.65 8.98
C PHE A 36 4.25 1.22 9.01
N LEU A 37 3.42 0.26 8.65
CA LEU A 37 3.86 -1.13 8.50
C LEU A 37 4.37 -1.36 7.07
N VAL A 38 5.61 -1.85 6.97
CA VAL A 38 6.25 -2.17 5.70
C VAL A 38 6.35 -3.70 5.58
N GLY A 39 5.67 -4.27 4.58
CA GLY A 39 5.62 -5.72 4.35
C GLY A 39 6.91 -6.31 3.77
N TYR A 40 8.02 -5.57 3.80
CA TYR A 40 9.30 -5.92 3.21
C TYR A 40 10.43 -5.82 4.23
N PRO A 41 11.58 -6.52 3.99
CA PRO A 41 12.73 -6.42 4.88
C PRO A 41 13.28 -5.00 4.98
N VAL A 42 13.91 -4.71 6.12
CA VAL A 42 14.64 -3.46 6.36
C VAL A 42 15.74 -3.29 5.32
N GLY A 43 15.93 -2.05 4.86
CA GLY A 43 16.96 -1.70 3.86
C GLY A 43 16.57 -2.02 2.42
N GLY A 44 15.40 -2.62 2.19
CA GLY A 44 14.85 -2.78 0.84
C GLY A 44 14.28 -1.49 0.27
N VAL A 45 13.97 -1.48 -1.02
CA VAL A 45 13.43 -0.29 -1.73
C VAL A 45 12.15 0.24 -1.07
N ALA A 46 11.24 -0.65 -0.67
CA ALA A 46 10.00 -0.26 -0.01
C ALA A 46 10.24 0.41 1.36
N ASP A 47 11.20 -0.10 2.13
CA ASP A 47 11.61 0.50 3.40
C ASP A 47 12.22 1.88 3.19
N PHE A 48 13.13 2.00 2.22
CA PHE A 48 13.75 3.28 1.86
C PHE A 48 12.70 4.32 1.44
N ILE A 49 11.81 3.97 0.51
CA ILE A 49 10.75 4.86 0.02
C ILE A 49 9.84 5.28 1.18
N THR A 50 9.44 4.35 2.05
CA THR A 50 8.58 4.66 3.19
C THR A 50 9.27 5.65 4.13
N ARG A 51 10.52 5.40 4.53
CA ARG A 51 11.25 6.30 5.42
C ARG A 51 11.46 7.67 4.82
N ALA A 52 11.89 7.75 3.55
CA ALA A 52 12.07 9.02 2.83
C ALA A 52 10.76 9.81 2.73
N SER A 53 9.63 9.14 2.47
CA SER A 53 8.32 9.79 2.39
C SER A 53 7.78 10.24 3.75
N THR A 54 8.16 9.57 4.83
CA THR A 54 7.64 9.85 6.17
C THR A 54 8.53 10.82 6.96
N GLU A 55 9.77 11.05 6.54
CA GLU A 55 10.71 11.96 7.20
C GLU A 55 10.15 13.39 7.33
N GLY A 56 9.58 13.91 6.23
CA GLY A 56 8.94 15.23 6.22
C GLY A 56 7.55 15.27 6.85
N LEU A 57 6.89 14.11 7.01
CA LEU A 57 5.52 14.06 7.51
C LEU A 57 5.43 14.44 8.98
N GLY A 58 6.34 13.96 9.81
CA GLY A 58 6.39 14.31 11.23
C GLY A 58 6.61 15.80 11.45
N SER A 59 7.57 16.38 10.75
CA SER A 59 7.89 17.81 10.88
C SER A 59 6.77 18.72 10.36
N SER A 60 6.10 18.35 9.27
CA SER A 60 5.02 19.15 8.67
C SER A 60 3.70 19.05 9.41
N THR A 61 3.44 17.94 10.11
CA THR A 61 2.14 17.67 10.76
C THR A 61 2.19 17.73 12.29
N GLY A 62 3.37 17.70 12.90
CA GLY A 62 3.54 17.55 14.34
C GLY A 62 3.21 16.16 14.86
N ALA A 63 3.09 15.15 13.99
CA ALA A 63 2.87 13.77 14.36
C ALA A 63 4.18 13.05 14.68
N THR A 64 4.13 12.07 15.56
CA THR A 64 5.22 11.10 15.74
C THR A 64 5.06 9.99 14.70
N VAL A 65 6.05 9.81 13.82
CA VAL A 65 6.00 8.77 12.78
C VAL A 65 6.91 7.60 13.16
N VAL A 66 6.36 6.40 13.13
CA VAL A 66 7.07 5.14 13.43
C VAL A 66 6.96 4.21 12.23
N VAL A 67 8.10 3.79 11.67
CA VAL A 67 8.16 2.81 10.57
C VAL A 67 8.57 1.47 11.12
N GLU A 68 7.71 0.46 10.93
CA GLU A 68 7.91 -0.93 11.37
C GLU A 68 7.95 -1.88 10.18
N ASN A 69 9.00 -2.67 10.07
CA ASN A 69 9.09 -3.70 9.05
C ASN A 69 8.51 -5.01 9.58
N ARG A 70 7.53 -5.57 8.86
CA ARG A 70 6.90 -6.87 9.14
C ARG A 70 6.92 -7.72 7.88
N PRO A 71 8.08 -8.22 7.47
CA PRO A 71 8.20 -9.08 6.30
C PRO A 71 7.55 -10.44 6.52
N GLY A 72 7.25 -11.14 5.42
CA GLY A 72 6.75 -12.51 5.44
C GLY A 72 5.47 -12.69 4.64
N ALA A 73 5.25 -13.90 4.12
CA ALA A 73 4.12 -14.27 3.28
C ALA A 73 3.87 -13.25 2.14
N ALA A 74 4.93 -12.85 1.42
CA ALA A 74 4.88 -11.81 0.38
C ALA A 74 4.28 -10.48 0.85
N GLY A 75 4.49 -10.09 2.13
CA GLY A 75 3.99 -8.86 2.74
C GLY A 75 2.58 -8.98 3.35
N ASN A 76 1.97 -10.14 3.26
CA ASN A 76 0.61 -10.36 3.76
C ASN A 76 0.50 -10.22 5.28
N ILE A 77 1.58 -10.50 6.04
CA ILE A 77 1.58 -10.33 7.50
C ILE A 77 1.34 -8.85 7.86
N ALA A 78 2.03 -7.93 7.20
CA ALA A 78 1.81 -6.51 7.42
C ALA A 78 0.43 -6.07 6.92
N MET A 79 -0.01 -6.58 5.77
CA MET A 79 -1.30 -6.26 5.18
C MET A 79 -2.46 -6.68 6.08
N GLU A 80 -2.43 -7.88 6.63
CA GLU A 80 -3.43 -8.37 7.58
C GLU A 80 -3.49 -7.50 8.84
N ALA A 81 -2.32 -7.13 9.37
CA ALA A 81 -2.25 -6.27 10.54
C ALA A 81 -2.88 -4.89 10.30
N VAL A 82 -2.67 -4.29 9.13
CA VAL A 82 -3.30 -3.01 8.75
C VAL A 82 -4.80 -3.19 8.54
N SER A 83 -5.22 -4.24 7.83
CA SER A 83 -6.64 -4.50 7.54
C SER A 83 -7.48 -4.73 8.80
N ARG A 84 -6.86 -5.20 9.88
CA ARG A 84 -7.51 -5.43 11.19
C ARG A 84 -7.29 -4.29 12.19
N GLY A 85 -6.54 -3.27 11.78
CA GLY A 85 -6.26 -2.10 12.61
C GLY A 85 -7.47 -1.20 12.79
N ALA A 86 -7.37 -0.25 13.72
CA ALA A 86 -8.39 0.77 13.90
C ALA A 86 -8.50 1.65 12.65
N PRO A 87 -9.73 1.94 12.15
CA PRO A 87 -9.92 2.73 10.93
C PRO A 87 -9.84 4.24 11.20
N ASP A 88 -8.94 4.66 12.08
CA ASP A 88 -8.76 6.05 12.51
C ASP A 88 -7.59 6.77 11.83
N GLY A 89 -6.90 6.09 10.88
CA GLY A 89 -5.76 6.62 10.15
C GLY A 89 -4.45 6.61 10.93
N SER A 90 -4.38 6.03 12.13
CA SER A 90 -3.16 5.92 12.92
C SER A 90 -2.24 4.79 12.44
N LEU A 91 -2.80 3.79 11.76
CA LEU A 91 -2.07 2.65 11.21
C LEU A 91 -2.15 2.66 9.69
N LEU A 92 -0.99 2.79 9.05
CA LEU A 92 -0.84 2.79 7.60
C LEU A 92 0.05 1.63 7.15
N GLY A 93 -0.06 1.25 5.89
CA GLY A 93 0.76 0.19 5.32
C GLY A 93 1.39 0.59 3.99
N MET A 94 2.64 0.17 3.77
CA MET A 94 3.31 0.26 2.48
C MET A 94 3.24 -1.09 1.80
N PHE A 95 2.49 -1.15 0.69
CA PHE A 95 2.27 -2.36 -0.09
C PHE A 95 2.53 -2.11 -1.57
N GLY A 96 3.05 -3.11 -2.26
CA GLY A 96 3.09 -3.11 -3.71
C GLY A 96 1.70 -3.38 -4.30
N ASN A 97 1.41 -2.81 -5.47
CA ASN A 97 0.13 -3.01 -6.14
C ASN A 97 -0.23 -4.50 -6.32
N LEU A 98 0.73 -5.34 -6.71
CA LEU A 98 0.51 -6.77 -6.88
C LEU A 98 0.15 -7.50 -5.59
N GLN A 99 0.62 -7.04 -4.43
CA GLN A 99 0.20 -7.60 -3.15
C GLN A 99 -1.29 -7.39 -2.92
N VAL A 100 -1.82 -6.23 -3.30
CA VAL A 100 -3.23 -5.88 -3.12
C VAL A 100 -4.09 -6.55 -4.18
N THR A 101 -3.63 -6.62 -5.44
CA THR A 101 -4.44 -7.05 -6.58
C THR A 101 -4.27 -8.54 -6.91
N MET A 102 -3.08 -9.14 -6.72
CA MET A 102 -2.80 -10.51 -7.13
C MET A 102 -2.78 -11.53 -5.99
N ASN A 103 -2.23 -11.16 -4.82
CA ASN A 103 -2.16 -12.11 -3.69
C ASN A 103 -3.52 -12.71 -3.32
N PRO A 104 -4.65 -11.99 -3.36
CA PRO A 104 -5.97 -12.57 -3.10
C PRO A 104 -6.34 -13.71 -4.05
N HIS A 105 -5.81 -13.73 -5.26
CA HIS A 105 -6.08 -14.75 -6.28
C HIS A 105 -5.10 -15.92 -6.28
N VAL A 106 -4.05 -15.86 -5.47
CA VAL A 106 -3.08 -16.95 -5.29
C VAL A 106 -3.42 -17.72 -4.01
N PRO A 107 -3.88 -18.99 -4.09
CA PRO A 107 -4.37 -19.72 -2.92
C PRO A 107 -3.42 -19.75 -1.73
N GLN A 108 -2.09 -19.84 -1.99
CA GLN A 108 -1.05 -19.89 -0.97
C GLN A 108 -0.78 -18.52 -0.31
N LEU A 109 -1.21 -17.43 -0.94
CA LEU A 109 -1.00 -16.05 -0.49
C LEU A 109 -2.31 -15.37 -0.11
N SER A 110 -3.44 -16.01 -0.35
CA SER A 110 -4.73 -15.45 0.01
C SER A 110 -4.88 -15.30 1.53
N LEU A 111 -5.26 -14.12 1.96
CA LEU A 111 -5.58 -13.84 3.35
C LEU A 111 -6.99 -14.35 3.67
N LYS A 112 -7.10 -15.34 4.54
CA LYS A 112 -8.41 -15.90 4.94
C LYS A 112 -9.26 -14.83 5.62
N GLY A 113 -10.38 -14.48 4.99
CA GLY A 113 -11.35 -13.52 5.53
C GLY A 113 -10.93 -12.04 5.42
N VAL A 114 -9.87 -11.72 4.70
CA VAL A 114 -9.44 -10.35 4.42
C VAL A 114 -9.37 -10.14 2.91
N ASP A 115 -10.20 -9.24 2.40
CA ASP A 115 -10.13 -8.75 1.03
C ASP A 115 -9.48 -7.35 1.05
N PRO A 116 -8.21 -7.21 0.62
CA PRO A 116 -7.51 -5.94 0.67
C PRO A 116 -8.22 -4.82 -0.09
N MET A 117 -8.90 -5.16 -1.19
CA MET A 117 -9.63 -4.18 -2.00
C MET A 117 -10.87 -3.60 -1.31
N ARG A 118 -11.37 -4.27 -0.29
CA ARG A 118 -12.54 -3.85 0.52
C ARG A 118 -12.15 -3.30 1.88
N THR A 119 -11.05 -3.80 2.44
CA THR A 119 -10.64 -3.48 3.82
C THR A 119 -9.60 -2.38 3.90
N LEU A 120 -8.88 -2.10 2.81
CA LEU A 120 -7.88 -1.04 2.76
C LEU A 120 -8.38 0.15 1.95
N VAL A 121 -8.07 1.34 2.44
CA VAL A 121 -8.33 2.59 1.72
C VAL A 121 -7.00 3.08 1.15
N PRO A 122 -6.84 3.20 -0.18
CA PRO A 122 -5.62 3.74 -0.76
C PRO A 122 -5.49 5.24 -0.44
N VAL A 123 -4.32 5.66 0.02
CA VAL A 123 -4.04 7.05 0.39
C VAL A 123 -3.28 7.75 -0.74
N ILE A 124 -2.16 7.16 -1.15
CA ILE A 124 -1.30 7.76 -2.19
C ILE A 124 -0.40 6.69 -2.82
N ALA A 125 -0.06 6.86 -4.10
CA ALA A 125 1.04 6.13 -4.74
C ALA A 125 2.35 6.85 -4.43
N LEU A 126 3.25 6.18 -3.70
CA LEU A 126 4.53 6.79 -3.30
C LEU A 126 5.59 6.72 -4.39
N ALA A 127 5.62 5.64 -5.17
CA ALA A 127 6.57 5.45 -6.25
C ALA A 127 6.12 4.37 -7.24
N ASP A 128 6.62 4.46 -8.45
CA ASP A 128 6.57 3.38 -9.43
C ASP A 128 7.88 2.59 -9.41
N MET A 129 7.78 1.27 -9.57
CA MET A 129 8.92 0.37 -9.59
C MET A 129 9.12 -0.23 -10.99
N VAL A 130 10.35 -0.18 -11.48
CA VAL A 130 10.75 -0.86 -12.70
C VAL A 130 11.51 -2.12 -12.32
N LEU A 131 11.13 -3.25 -12.91
CA LEU A 131 11.86 -4.51 -12.76
C LEU A 131 12.98 -4.58 -13.80
N MET A 132 14.17 -4.97 -13.36
CA MET A 132 15.31 -5.18 -14.23
C MET A 132 15.78 -6.63 -14.12
N LEU A 133 16.07 -7.23 -15.30
CA LEU A 133 16.78 -8.49 -15.38
C LEU A 133 18.28 -8.18 -15.52
N ALA A 134 19.08 -8.66 -14.58
CA ALA A 134 20.51 -8.55 -14.62
C ALA A 134 21.16 -9.94 -14.69
N VAL A 135 22.23 -10.05 -15.46
CA VAL A 135 23.03 -11.26 -15.55
C VAL A 135 24.51 -10.93 -15.36
N THR A 136 25.28 -11.88 -14.86
CA THR A 136 26.73 -11.70 -14.75
C THR A 136 27.36 -11.64 -16.14
N PRO A 137 28.47 -10.90 -16.33
CA PRO A 137 29.19 -10.86 -17.61
C PRO A 137 29.59 -12.24 -18.11
N GLN A 138 29.91 -13.18 -17.22
CA GLN A 138 30.27 -14.56 -17.53
C GLN A 138 29.12 -15.35 -18.17
N PHE A 139 27.88 -14.91 -17.98
CA PHE A 139 26.74 -15.53 -18.66
C PHE A 139 26.80 -15.29 -20.18
N GLY A 140 27.51 -14.24 -20.65
CA GLY A 140 27.88 -14.06 -22.05
C GLY A 140 26.74 -13.68 -22.97
N VAL A 141 25.72 -12.96 -22.47
CA VAL A 141 24.58 -12.45 -23.25
C VAL A 141 24.47 -10.94 -23.09
N LYS A 142 23.95 -10.25 -24.12
CA LYS A 142 23.79 -8.78 -24.14
C LYS A 142 22.36 -8.33 -24.42
N THR A 143 21.51 -9.25 -24.86
CA THR A 143 20.09 -8.93 -25.15
C THR A 143 19.18 -9.95 -24.49
N LEU A 144 17.90 -9.58 -24.36
CA LEU A 144 16.88 -10.47 -23.83
C LEU A 144 16.74 -11.74 -24.66
N ASP A 145 16.74 -11.63 -25.99
CA ASP A 145 16.60 -12.78 -26.89
C ASP A 145 17.75 -13.77 -26.70
N GLN A 146 19.00 -13.27 -26.58
CA GLN A 146 20.15 -14.11 -26.28
C GLN A 146 20.03 -14.79 -24.92
N PHE A 147 19.52 -14.06 -23.92
CA PHE A 147 19.25 -14.63 -22.60
C PHE A 147 18.22 -15.75 -22.69
N LEU A 148 17.07 -15.52 -23.33
CA LEU A 148 16.00 -16.51 -23.46
C LEU A 148 16.46 -17.76 -24.23
N ALA A 149 17.19 -17.58 -25.32
CA ALA A 149 17.76 -18.71 -26.08
C ALA A 149 18.68 -19.54 -25.20
N LYS A 150 19.62 -18.90 -24.52
CA LYS A 150 20.60 -19.58 -23.67
C LYS A 150 19.94 -20.20 -22.42
N ALA A 151 18.94 -19.55 -21.86
CA ALA A 151 18.18 -20.09 -20.73
C ALA A 151 17.43 -21.36 -21.14
N LYS A 152 16.83 -21.41 -22.33
CA LYS A 152 16.19 -22.61 -22.87
C LYS A 152 17.18 -23.75 -23.08
N GLU A 153 18.36 -23.44 -23.61
CA GLU A 153 19.45 -24.43 -23.83
C GLU A 153 19.95 -25.03 -22.52
N GLN A 154 20.16 -24.20 -21.51
CA GLN A 154 20.68 -24.63 -20.22
C GLN A 154 19.59 -25.26 -19.29
N GLY A 155 18.33 -24.97 -19.55
CA GLY A 155 17.17 -25.51 -18.81
C GLY A 155 17.28 -25.31 -17.28
N PRO A 156 17.14 -26.39 -16.50
CA PRO A 156 17.10 -26.27 -15.03
C PRO A 156 18.41 -25.84 -14.37
N LYS A 157 19.51 -25.67 -15.14
CA LYS A 157 20.78 -25.14 -14.62
C LYS A 157 20.75 -23.64 -14.42
N VAL A 158 19.80 -22.90 -15.06
CA VAL A 158 19.62 -21.47 -14.87
C VAL A 158 18.95 -21.21 -13.54
N ARG A 159 19.58 -20.41 -12.70
CA ARG A 159 19.05 -19.99 -11.40
C ARG A 159 18.74 -18.51 -11.42
N LEU A 160 17.53 -18.15 -11.04
CA LEU A 160 17.10 -16.76 -10.89
C LEU A 160 17.06 -16.39 -9.42
N GLY A 161 17.72 -15.29 -9.07
CA GLY A 161 17.60 -14.67 -7.75
C GLY A 161 16.36 -13.79 -7.74
N LEU A 162 15.44 -14.02 -6.80
CA LEU A 162 14.17 -13.32 -6.70
C LEU A 162 13.97 -12.81 -5.28
N ALA A 163 13.18 -11.74 -5.12
CA ALA A 163 12.88 -11.17 -3.80
C ALA A 163 11.95 -12.05 -2.95
N GLY A 164 11.36 -13.10 -3.53
CA GLY A 164 10.50 -14.06 -2.84
C GLY A 164 9.36 -14.57 -3.72
N ILE A 165 8.74 -15.65 -3.29
CA ILE A 165 7.59 -16.27 -3.97
C ILE A 165 6.38 -15.31 -3.86
N GLY A 166 5.63 -15.14 -4.97
CA GLY A 166 4.46 -14.26 -5.04
C GLY A 166 4.79 -12.77 -5.21
N THR A 167 6.08 -12.42 -5.31
CA THR A 167 6.49 -11.05 -5.64
C THR A 167 6.36 -10.79 -7.15
N PRO A 168 6.34 -9.50 -7.57
CA PRO A 168 6.38 -9.14 -9.00
C PRO A 168 7.53 -9.83 -9.76
N HIS A 169 8.70 -9.91 -9.14
CA HIS A 169 9.87 -10.58 -9.68
C HIS A 169 9.62 -12.06 -9.98
N HIS A 170 8.95 -12.77 -9.05
CA HIS A 170 8.62 -14.18 -9.24
C HIS A 170 7.63 -14.38 -10.38
N LEU A 171 6.58 -13.56 -10.43
CA LEU A 171 5.57 -13.68 -11.48
C LEU A 171 6.13 -13.36 -12.86
N THR A 172 6.95 -12.31 -12.98
CA THR A 172 7.63 -11.96 -14.25
C THR A 172 8.59 -13.06 -14.69
N ALA A 173 9.20 -13.79 -13.76
CA ALA A 173 10.12 -14.89 -14.09
C ALA A 173 9.40 -16.17 -14.54
N LEU A 174 8.09 -16.29 -14.32
CA LEU A 174 7.27 -17.42 -14.75
C LEU A 174 6.68 -17.24 -16.16
N LEU A 175 6.68 -16.01 -16.69
CA LEU A 175 6.25 -15.68 -18.05
C LEU A 175 7.32 -15.97 -19.08
#